data_5a159812adb38fd05955c9808355bf5f
#
_entry.id   5a159812adb38fd05955c9808355bf5f
#
_cell.length_a   1.000
_cell.length_b   1.000
_cell.length_c   1.000
_cell.angle_alpha   90.00
_cell.angle_beta   90.00
_cell.angle_gamma   90.00
#
_symmetry.space_group_name_H-M   'P 1'
#
loop_
_entity.id
_entity.type
_entity.pdbx_description
1 polymer ?
#
loop_
_entity_poly.entity_id
_entity_poly.type
_entity_poly.pdbx_seq_one_letter_code
_entity_poly.pdbx_strand_id
1 'polypeptide(L)'
;VRGATGSANAGAARATPGDMAALLDGSDEGIVLCDADGVVLLANAAAARLAPEIVPGRPVPPQLDQAGSNTVTYGGRVIRVRTEAAGDHRALYLSEAPPLPRRAEFLLEAARRLFASLHPRRCARAAVDLGTEFLCDLAVVVLPPATNRRVEWIRAVAGHPGPEEGVMPLSTALRVPGLTDALAGLTHGSGGRQDAGAAPDWLLPEGFGPAGDLLVFPLPGNGVPAGAMALVRRAGRPPFDDEALAMVRDLASRAGAALSAASLFREQSAVNAILIDDLLPPDLPEVEGMRLAGRLRSSQQAGAVGGDFYDVYMSETGAGHDSGIGILERPPLIILGDVCGKGARAAVLAGQVRQSLRALLLLESRPVQLLELLNRSLLASPAPNSYVTLVLAALRVAPDEHVLVDLAVAGHPPPLVLRRDGTVEEAPARGSLLGALKKTVVRPATVDLAPGEVCLLYSDGITEAFGGPTRREMFGEERLKEALASCAGMPVDALVERLEQISSEWLAGGQQDDRALLAVRAGGYDPATGSATGAMPGAKTVWAETT
;
A
#
# COMPACT_ATOMS: atom_id res chain seq x y z
N VAL A 1 44.10 77.91 25.66
CA VAL A 1 45.48 77.49 25.97
C VAL A 1 45.42 76.06 26.47
N ARG A 2 45.99 75.12 25.69
CA ARG A 2 46.55 73.79 26.09
C ARG A 2 45.83 73.09 27.21
N GLY A 3 45.20 71.87 27.04
CA GLY A 3 45.84 70.64 26.51
C GLY A 3 46.20 69.76 27.70
N ALA A 4 45.45 68.72 27.91
CA ALA A 4 45.91 67.50 28.55
C ALA A 4 44.99 66.32 28.16
N THR A 5 45.49 65.51 27.26
CA THR A 5 44.98 64.15 26.97
C THR A 5 45.35 63.25 28.11
N GLY A 6 44.36 62.73 28.80
CA GLY A 6 44.50 61.66 29.80
C GLY A 6 43.78 60.42 29.28
N SER A 7 44.55 59.53 28.68
CA SER A 7 44.13 58.15 28.34
C SER A 7 43.83 57.38 29.64
N ALA A 8 42.55 57.09 29.85
CA ALA A 8 42.15 56.09 30.82
C ALA A 8 41.64 54.86 30.05
N ASN A 9 42.59 54.00 29.70
CA ASN A 9 42.30 52.63 29.20
C ASN A 9 41.98 51.80 30.45
N ALA A 10 40.72 51.84 30.87
CA ALA A 10 40.22 50.91 31.89
C ALA A 10 40.04 49.55 31.20
N GLY A 11 40.98 48.66 31.47
CA GLY A 11 40.88 47.25 31.05
C GLY A 11 39.58 46.65 31.57
N ALA A 12 38.62 46.49 30.69
CA ALA A 12 37.47 45.63 30.92
C ALA A 12 38.02 44.20 31.11
N ALA A 13 38.12 43.75 32.36
CA ALA A 13 38.40 42.35 32.66
C ALA A 13 37.36 41.49 31.90
N ARG A 14 37.81 40.74 30.92
CA ARG A 14 36.97 39.74 30.27
C ARG A 14 36.58 38.75 31.32
N ALA A 15 35.26 38.66 31.68
CA ALA A 15 34.73 37.65 32.59
C ALA A 15 35.13 36.27 32.07
N THR A 16 35.67 35.46 32.92
CA THR A 16 36.01 34.08 32.57
C THR A 16 34.71 33.25 32.39
N PRO A 17 34.72 32.15 31.66
CA PRO A 17 33.55 31.25 31.55
C PRO A 17 33.03 30.83 32.93
N GLY A 18 33.91 30.70 33.97
CA GLY A 18 33.53 30.41 35.33
C GLY A 18 32.76 31.53 36.02
N ASP A 19 33.14 32.80 35.78
CA ASP A 19 32.43 33.95 36.35
C ASP A 19 31.03 34.10 35.73
N MET A 20 30.88 33.80 34.44
CA MET A 20 29.58 33.76 33.78
C MET A 20 28.70 32.62 34.25
N ALA A 21 29.23 31.41 34.46
CA ALA A 21 28.49 30.31 35.03
C ALA A 21 27.94 30.65 36.42
N ALA A 22 28.74 31.24 37.28
CA ALA A 22 28.34 31.65 38.62
C ALA A 22 27.22 32.71 38.61
N LEU A 23 27.20 33.62 37.66
CA LEU A 23 26.11 34.58 37.48
C LEU A 23 24.79 33.91 37.07
N LEU A 24 24.87 32.80 36.30
CA LEU A 24 23.72 32.05 35.85
C LEU A 24 23.24 30.99 36.84
N ASP A 25 24.01 30.69 37.87
CA ASP A 25 23.66 29.69 38.92
C ASP A 25 22.46 30.11 39.78
N GLY A 26 22.12 31.39 39.78
CA GLY A 26 20.89 31.89 40.42
C GLY A 26 19.60 31.58 39.68
N SER A 27 19.66 31.01 38.46
CA SER A 27 18.49 30.64 37.65
C SER A 27 18.06 29.22 38.01
N ASP A 28 16.73 29.01 38.14
CA ASP A 28 16.14 27.69 38.24
C ASP A 28 16.07 26.97 36.87
N GLU A 29 16.19 27.71 35.79
CA GLU A 29 16.27 27.18 34.42
C GLU A 29 17.72 26.74 34.12
N GLY A 30 17.89 25.53 33.60
CA GLY A 30 19.18 25.03 33.17
C GLY A 30 19.60 25.77 31.89
N ILE A 31 20.74 26.43 31.92
CA ILE A 31 21.29 27.19 30.82
C ILE A 31 22.57 26.51 30.33
N VAL A 32 22.60 26.15 29.05
CA VAL A 32 23.75 25.53 28.39
C VAL A 32 24.14 26.37 27.19
N LEU A 33 25.37 26.80 27.09
CA LEU A 33 25.92 27.47 25.91
C LEU A 33 26.83 26.50 25.17
N CYS A 34 26.63 26.37 23.85
CA CYS A 34 27.40 25.50 22.99
C CYS A 34 28.03 26.30 21.84
N ASP A 35 29.13 25.78 21.30
CA ASP A 35 29.69 26.26 20.03
C ASP A 35 28.87 25.77 18.81
N ALA A 36 29.35 26.08 17.60
CA ALA A 36 28.72 25.70 16.36
C ALA A 36 28.69 24.17 16.16
N ASP A 37 29.60 23.42 16.75
CA ASP A 37 29.72 21.96 16.67
C ASP A 37 28.91 21.24 17.75
N GLY A 38 28.21 21.99 18.62
CA GLY A 38 27.38 21.44 19.69
C GLY A 38 28.17 21.03 20.94
N VAL A 39 29.43 21.47 21.08
CA VAL A 39 30.23 21.23 22.28
C VAL A 39 29.87 22.26 23.36
N VAL A 40 29.64 21.79 24.58
CA VAL A 40 29.26 22.62 25.72
C VAL A 40 30.43 23.53 26.12
N LEU A 41 30.21 24.82 26.05
CA LEU A 41 31.13 25.85 26.50
C LEU A 41 30.89 26.21 27.98
N LEU A 42 29.61 26.24 28.37
CA LEU A 42 29.17 26.61 29.70
C LEU A 42 27.87 25.90 30.05
N ALA A 43 27.72 25.45 31.29
CA ALA A 43 26.47 24.97 31.84
C ALA A 43 26.35 25.48 33.30
N ASN A 44 25.17 25.98 33.67
CA ASN A 44 24.89 26.41 35.04
C ASN A 44 24.51 25.20 35.93
N ALA A 45 24.44 25.44 37.25
CA ALA A 45 24.11 24.40 38.22
C ALA A 45 22.73 23.75 37.98
N ALA A 46 21.75 24.48 37.46
CA ALA A 46 20.45 23.92 37.14
C ALA A 46 20.53 22.95 35.97
N ALA A 47 21.29 23.24 34.92
CA ALA A 47 21.53 22.31 33.80
C ALA A 47 22.21 21.02 34.26
N ALA A 48 23.20 21.11 35.13
CA ALA A 48 23.89 19.95 35.72
C ALA A 48 22.95 19.08 36.59
N ARG A 49 21.96 19.69 37.28
CA ARG A 49 20.94 18.94 38.04
C ARG A 49 19.95 18.21 37.13
N LEU A 50 19.56 18.84 36.02
CA LEU A 50 18.59 18.28 35.07
C LEU A 50 19.20 17.20 34.16
N ALA A 51 20.44 17.41 33.75
CA ALA A 51 21.17 16.49 32.88
C ALA A 51 22.65 16.44 33.31
N PRO A 52 23.02 15.55 34.23
CA PRO A 52 24.39 15.47 34.81
C PRO A 52 25.50 15.17 33.80
N GLU A 53 25.12 14.69 32.62
CA GLU A 53 26.06 14.40 31.53
C GLU A 53 26.49 15.65 30.74
N ILE A 54 25.80 16.78 30.94
CA ILE A 54 26.18 18.07 30.35
C ILE A 54 27.38 18.65 31.12
N VAL A 55 28.54 18.50 30.51
CA VAL A 55 29.81 18.95 31.09
C VAL A 55 30.55 19.79 30.04
N PRO A 56 31.11 20.95 30.44
CA PRO A 56 31.92 21.75 29.53
C PRO A 56 33.04 20.95 28.86
N GLY A 57 33.22 21.17 27.55
CA GLY A 57 34.17 20.45 26.72
C GLY A 57 33.67 19.12 26.16
N ARG A 58 32.41 18.74 26.41
CA ARG A 58 31.78 17.57 25.81
C ARG A 58 30.61 17.96 24.92
N PRO A 59 30.26 17.15 23.89
CA PRO A 59 29.08 17.41 23.10
C PRO A 59 27.80 17.28 23.94
N VAL A 60 26.79 18.05 23.62
CA VAL A 60 25.45 17.94 24.21
C VAL A 60 24.90 16.53 23.90
N PRO A 61 24.26 15.84 24.87
CA PRO A 61 23.63 14.56 24.64
C PRO A 61 22.69 14.63 23.44
N PRO A 62 22.75 13.66 22.49
CA PRO A 62 21.98 13.73 21.22
C PRO A 62 20.47 13.91 21.39
N GLN A 63 19.90 13.34 22.44
CA GLN A 63 18.47 13.46 22.76
C GLN A 63 18.06 14.90 23.10
N LEU A 64 18.94 15.67 23.77
CA LEU A 64 18.72 17.08 24.12
C LEU A 64 19.06 17.99 22.94
N ASP A 65 20.06 17.64 22.17
CA ASP A 65 20.51 18.38 21.00
C ASP A 65 19.49 18.36 19.85
N GLN A 66 18.91 17.19 19.60
CA GLN A 66 17.89 16.96 18.56
C GLN A 66 16.49 17.42 18.97
N ALA A 67 16.25 17.66 20.25
CA ALA A 67 14.93 18.08 20.74
C ALA A 67 14.47 19.43 20.18
N GLY A 68 15.39 20.29 19.73
CA GLY A 68 15.07 21.63 19.24
C GLY A 68 14.36 22.45 20.32
N SER A 69 13.15 22.96 20.03
CA SER A 69 12.31 23.65 21.01
C SER A 69 11.13 22.77 21.46
N ASN A 70 11.39 21.54 21.85
CA ASN A 70 10.39 20.51 22.22
C ASN A 70 10.63 19.97 23.63
N THR A 71 9.77 19.02 24.00
CA THR A 71 9.86 18.27 25.26
C THR A 71 10.45 16.88 24.98
N VAL A 72 11.40 16.44 25.78
CA VAL A 72 12.08 15.16 25.65
C VAL A 72 12.13 14.44 27.00
N THR A 73 12.03 13.09 26.98
CA THR A 73 12.27 12.29 28.19
C THR A 73 13.75 11.98 28.29
N TYR A 74 14.39 12.47 29.35
CA TYR A 74 15.81 12.30 29.61
C TYR A 74 16.04 11.92 31.06
N GLY A 75 16.80 10.84 31.32
CA GLY A 75 17.05 10.35 32.67
C GLY A 75 15.78 10.04 33.49
N GLY A 76 14.68 9.64 32.86
CA GLY A 76 13.38 9.38 33.51
C GLY A 76 12.59 10.64 33.87
N ARG A 77 13.02 11.82 33.44
CA ARG A 77 12.35 13.11 33.66
C ARG A 77 11.91 13.68 32.30
N VAL A 78 10.81 14.43 32.31
CA VAL A 78 10.34 15.16 31.13
C VAL A 78 10.95 16.54 31.15
N ILE A 79 11.89 16.81 30.23
CA ILE A 79 12.62 18.07 30.12
C ILE A 79 12.11 18.83 28.89
N ARG A 80 11.71 20.07 29.11
CA ARG A 80 11.46 21.02 28.04
C ARG A 80 12.77 21.64 27.62
N VAL A 81 13.10 21.56 26.35
CA VAL A 81 14.27 22.17 25.75
C VAL A 81 13.80 23.35 24.90
N ARG A 82 14.46 24.50 25.03
CA ARG A 82 14.28 25.68 24.18
C ARG A 82 15.65 26.07 23.66
N THR A 83 15.79 26.22 22.37
CA THR A 83 17.06 26.53 21.72
C THR A 83 17.00 27.92 21.11
N GLU A 84 18.00 28.74 21.38
CA GLU A 84 18.13 30.08 20.82
C GLU A 84 19.55 30.30 20.25
N ALA A 85 19.64 31.05 19.16
CA ALA A 85 20.93 31.47 18.61
C ALA A 85 21.51 32.62 19.44
N ALA A 86 22.77 32.52 19.80
CA ALA A 86 23.50 33.51 20.59
C ALA A 86 24.81 33.91 19.87
N GLY A 87 24.71 34.68 18.77
CA GLY A 87 25.84 35.00 17.90
C GLY A 87 26.33 33.75 17.16
N ASP A 88 27.63 33.43 17.26
CA ASP A 88 28.25 32.22 16.71
C ASP A 88 28.04 30.98 17.61
N HIS A 89 27.24 31.13 18.67
CA HIS A 89 26.97 30.09 19.67
C HIS A 89 25.47 29.75 19.69
N ARG A 90 25.14 28.64 20.36
CA ARG A 90 23.75 28.20 20.57
C ARG A 90 23.51 28.05 22.10
N ALA A 91 22.43 28.66 22.58
CA ALA A 91 21.99 28.53 23.97
C ALA A 91 20.83 27.52 24.04
N LEU A 92 20.94 26.53 24.95
CA LEU A 92 19.83 25.63 25.30
C LEU A 92 19.35 26.00 26.69
N TYR A 93 18.03 26.15 26.81
CA TYR A 93 17.35 26.37 28.08
C TYR A 93 16.60 25.10 28.46
N LEU A 94 16.90 24.55 29.61
CA LEU A 94 16.35 23.30 30.11
C LEU A 94 15.47 23.58 31.31
N SER A 95 14.23 23.12 31.30
CA SER A 95 13.34 23.19 32.45
C SER A 95 12.61 21.86 32.60
N GLU A 96 12.38 21.45 33.86
CA GLU A 96 11.56 20.28 34.12
C GLU A 96 10.11 20.62 33.75
N ALA A 97 9.56 19.86 32.80
CA ALA A 97 8.15 20.03 32.47
C ALA A 97 7.32 19.37 33.58
N PRO A 98 6.29 20.04 34.10
CA PRO A 98 5.40 19.41 35.07
C PRO A 98 4.81 18.15 34.42
N PRO A 99 4.62 17.05 35.18
CA PRO A 99 3.96 15.86 34.66
C PRO A 99 2.61 16.24 34.05
N LEU A 100 2.30 15.70 32.87
CA LEU A 100 1.00 15.94 32.26
C LEU A 100 -0.11 15.49 33.22
N PRO A 101 -1.21 16.23 33.33
CA PRO A 101 -2.38 15.74 34.04
C PRO A 101 -2.75 14.37 33.48
N ARG A 102 -3.13 13.42 34.35
CA ARG A 102 -3.45 12.02 33.96
C ARG A 102 -4.35 11.92 32.74
N ARG A 103 -5.33 12.81 32.64
CA ARG A 103 -6.20 12.89 31.46
C ARG A 103 -5.47 13.33 30.19
N ALA A 104 -4.53 14.25 30.28
CA ALA A 104 -3.77 14.72 29.12
C ALA A 104 -2.79 13.64 28.61
N GLU A 105 -2.14 12.92 29.53
CA GLU A 105 -1.31 11.76 29.21
C GLU A 105 -2.14 10.67 28.50
N PHE A 106 -3.29 10.32 29.06
CA PHE A 106 -4.23 9.37 28.47
C PHE A 106 -4.67 9.79 27.05
N LEU A 107 -5.04 11.07 26.85
CA LEU A 107 -5.50 11.55 25.52
C LEU A 107 -4.40 11.50 24.47
N LEU A 108 -3.16 11.80 24.86
CA LEU A 108 -2.00 11.73 23.97
C LEU A 108 -1.72 10.28 23.57
N GLU A 109 -1.70 9.37 24.54
CA GLU A 109 -1.43 7.97 24.30
C GLU A 109 -2.54 7.29 23.52
N ALA A 110 -3.81 7.65 23.79
CA ALA A 110 -4.96 7.19 23.02
C ALA A 110 -4.86 7.64 21.54
N ALA A 111 -4.49 8.90 21.29
CA ALA A 111 -4.30 9.37 19.92
C ALA A 111 -3.17 8.59 19.21
N ARG A 112 -2.04 8.40 19.89
CA ARG A 112 -0.88 7.69 19.31
C ARG A 112 -1.19 6.23 18.97
N ARG A 113 -1.81 5.47 19.89
CA ARG A 113 -2.05 4.02 19.69
C ARG A 113 -3.24 3.73 18.78
N LEU A 114 -4.34 4.46 18.91
CA LEU A 114 -5.56 4.18 18.14
C LEU A 114 -5.39 4.47 16.65
N PHE A 115 -4.62 5.50 16.30
CA PHE A 115 -4.39 5.89 14.90
C PHE A 115 -3.08 5.34 14.31
N ALA A 116 -2.34 4.50 15.05
CA ALA A 116 -1.13 3.85 14.56
C ALA A 116 -1.38 2.77 13.49
N SER A 117 -2.63 2.36 13.26
CA SER A 117 -2.97 1.30 12.31
C SER A 117 -4.34 1.55 11.67
N LEU A 118 -4.45 1.24 10.38
CA LEU A 118 -5.71 1.20 9.63
C LEU A 118 -6.34 -0.22 9.62
N HIS A 119 -6.07 -1.02 10.64
CA HIS A 119 -6.63 -2.36 10.77
C HIS A 119 -7.61 -2.43 11.95
N PRO A 120 -8.92 -2.74 11.75
CA PRO A 120 -9.93 -2.68 12.81
C PRO A 120 -9.57 -3.48 14.07
N ARG A 121 -9.06 -4.71 13.95
CA ARG A 121 -8.65 -5.51 15.10
C ARG A 121 -7.51 -4.88 15.89
N ARG A 122 -6.53 -4.23 15.23
CA ARG A 122 -5.44 -3.54 15.91
C ARG A 122 -5.92 -2.30 16.65
N CYS A 123 -6.86 -1.54 16.05
CA CYS A 123 -7.51 -0.41 16.74
C CYS A 123 -8.32 -0.89 17.96
N ALA A 124 -9.06 -1.99 17.84
CA ALA A 124 -9.81 -2.57 18.96
C ALA A 124 -8.89 -3.08 20.08
N ARG A 125 -7.77 -3.74 19.76
CA ARG A 125 -6.75 -4.13 20.74
C ARG A 125 -6.19 -2.92 21.48
N ALA A 126 -5.79 -1.88 20.76
CA ALA A 126 -5.30 -0.64 21.38
C ALA A 126 -6.35 -0.01 22.31
N ALA A 127 -7.64 -0.08 21.96
CA ALA A 127 -8.72 0.46 22.76
C ALA A 127 -8.91 -0.32 24.09
N VAL A 128 -8.85 -1.66 24.06
CA VAL A 128 -8.98 -2.46 25.30
C VAL A 128 -7.75 -2.35 26.17
N ASP A 129 -6.55 -2.28 25.59
CA ASP A 129 -5.29 -2.06 26.33
C ASP A 129 -5.30 -0.71 27.05
N LEU A 130 -5.69 0.37 26.37
CA LEU A 130 -5.85 1.70 26.98
C LEU A 130 -6.91 1.69 28.09
N GLY A 131 -8.01 0.95 27.87
CA GLY A 131 -9.04 0.77 28.89
C GLY A 131 -8.51 0.14 30.17
N THR A 132 -7.75 -0.94 30.06
CA THR A 132 -7.19 -1.66 31.22
C THR A 132 -6.02 -0.93 31.87
N GLU A 133 -5.22 -0.19 31.11
CA GLU A 133 -4.09 0.58 31.62
C GLU A 133 -4.54 1.79 32.46
N PHE A 134 -5.57 2.51 32.01
CA PHE A 134 -5.95 3.79 32.62
C PHE A 134 -7.24 3.76 33.44
N LEU A 135 -8.22 2.89 33.10
CA LEU A 135 -9.61 3.06 33.52
C LEU A 135 -10.20 1.90 34.32
N CYS A 136 -9.96 0.64 33.95
CA CYS A 136 -10.70 -0.51 34.43
C CYS A 136 -9.81 -1.74 34.63
N ASP A 137 -10.40 -2.82 35.14
CA ASP A 137 -9.71 -4.10 35.32
C ASP A 137 -9.91 -5.07 34.15
N LEU A 138 -10.98 -4.82 33.36
CA LEU A 138 -11.29 -5.55 32.15
C LEU A 138 -11.97 -4.64 31.15
N ALA A 139 -11.53 -4.68 29.90
CA ALA A 139 -12.13 -3.99 28.78
C ALA A 139 -12.43 -4.96 27.65
N VAL A 140 -13.59 -4.82 27.01
CA VAL A 140 -13.99 -5.59 25.84
C VAL A 140 -14.50 -4.63 24.77
N VAL A 141 -14.05 -4.85 23.53
CA VAL A 141 -14.63 -4.25 22.33
C VAL A 141 -15.36 -5.35 21.56
N VAL A 142 -16.62 -5.09 21.22
CA VAL A 142 -17.45 -5.93 20.34
C VAL A 142 -17.65 -5.17 19.04
N LEU A 143 -17.17 -5.75 17.93
CA LEU A 143 -17.33 -5.16 16.61
C LEU A 143 -18.75 -5.40 16.07
N PRO A 144 -19.21 -4.60 15.09
CA PRO A 144 -20.52 -4.78 14.47
C PRO A 144 -20.69 -6.20 13.93
N PRO A 145 -21.94 -6.76 13.95
CA PRO A 145 -22.17 -8.10 13.45
C PRO A 145 -21.91 -8.20 11.94
N ALA A 146 -21.20 -9.26 11.55
CA ALA A 146 -21.09 -9.65 10.16
C ALA A 146 -22.42 -10.22 9.63
N THR A 147 -22.52 -10.46 8.30
CA THR A 147 -23.70 -10.96 7.59
C THR A 147 -24.29 -12.27 8.16
N ASN A 148 -23.49 -13.06 8.86
CA ASN A 148 -23.87 -14.36 9.46
C ASN A 148 -24.34 -14.25 10.93
N ARG A 149 -24.70 -13.07 11.43
CA ARG A 149 -25.09 -12.82 12.83
C ARG A 149 -24.05 -13.26 13.87
N ARG A 150 -22.77 -13.23 13.51
CA ARG A 150 -21.66 -13.42 14.44
C ARG A 150 -20.97 -12.11 14.68
N VAL A 151 -20.41 -11.95 15.86
CA VAL A 151 -19.64 -10.76 16.25
C VAL A 151 -18.21 -11.18 16.61
N GLU A 152 -17.26 -10.34 16.25
CA GLU A 152 -15.89 -10.42 16.73
C GLU A 152 -15.78 -9.64 18.03
N TRP A 153 -15.03 -10.16 18.97
CA TRP A 153 -14.75 -9.48 20.23
C TRP A 153 -13.27 -9.53 20.57
N ILE A 154 -12.81 -8.49 21.21
CA ILE A 154 -11.44 -8.36 21.72
C ILE A 154 -11.53 -7.95 23.19
N ARG A 155 -10.82 -8.65 24.08
CA ARG A 155 -10.86 -8.46 25.52
C ARG A 155 -9.46 -8.34 26.09
N ALA A 156 -9.23 -7.37 26.97
CA ALA A 156 -8.03 -7.26 27.78
C ALA A 156 -8.39 -7.29 29.26
N VAL A 157 -7.50 -7.87 30.06
CA VAL A 157 -7.58 -7.93 31.53
C VAL A 157 -6.31 -7.37 32.11
N ALA A 158 -6.43 -6.45 33.07
CA ALA A 158 -5.28 -5.85 33.73
C ALA A 158 -4.40 -6.90 34.41
N GLY A 159 -3.11 -6.87 34.11
CA GLY A 159 -2.13 -7.83 34.62
C GLY A 159 -2.01 -9.14 33.84
N HIS A 160 -2.74 -9.31 32.73
CA HIS A 160 -2.60 -10.48 31.85
C HIS A 160 -1.76 -10.12 30.59
N PRO A 161 -1.03 -11.10 30.02
CA PRO A 161 -0.17 -10.88 28.89
C PRO A 161 -0.97 -10.74 27.57
N GLY A 162 -1.38 -9.53 27.26
CA GLY A 162 -2.03 -9.18 25.99
C GLY A 162 -3.54 -9.52 25.90
N PRO A 163 -4.22 -8.94 24.90
CA PRO A 163 -5.64 -9.13 24.69
C PRO A 163 -5.98 -10.49 24.07
N GLU A 164 -7.09 -11.07 24.48
CA GLU A 164 -7.75 -12.23 23.88
C GLU A 164 -8.73 -11.79 22.82
N GLU A 165 -8.97 -12.61 21.83
CA GLU A 165 -9.94 -12.36 20.77
C GLU A 165 -10.71 -13.62 20.39
N GLY A 166 -11.91 -13.44 19.87
CA GLY A 166 -12.73 -14.54 19.41
C GLY A 166 -13.93 -14.08 18.59
N VAL A 167 -14.70 -15.08 18.17
CA VAL A 167 -15.93 -14.88 17.39
C VAL A 167 -17.05 -15.68 18.04
N MET A 168 -18.19 -15.03 18.29
CA MET A 168 -19.35 -15.68 18.90
C MET A 168 -20.66 -15.31 18.20
N PRO A 169 -21.77 -16.07 18.45
CA PRO A 169 -23.09 -15.64 17.99
C PRO A 169 -23.50 -14.29 18.61
N LEU A 170 -24.13 -13.43 17.83
CA LEU A 170 -24.65 -12.14 18.31
C LEU A 170 -25.55 -12.32 19.53
N SER A 171 -26.43 -13.34 19.54
CA SER A 171 -27.33 -13.64 20.67
C SER A 171 -26.58 -13.91 21.98
N THR A 172 -25.37 -14.48 21.90
CA THR A 172 -24.52 -14.68 23.08
C THR A 172 -23.90 -13.37 23.56
N ALA A 173 -23.41 -12.55 22.64
CA ALA A 173 -22.86 -11.26 22.97
C ALA A 173 -23.90 -10.33 23.61
N LEU A 174 -25.12 -10.32 23.09
CA LEU A 174 -26.23 -9.49 23.59
C LEU A 174 -26.72 -9.83 24.99
N ARG A 175 -26.18 -10.86 25.64
CA ARG A 175 -26.42 -11.12 27.07
C ARG A 175 -25.77 -10.09 27.99
N VAL A 176 -24.81 -9.32 27.50
CA VAL A 176 -24.25 -8.19 28.27
C VAL A 176 -25.29 -7.09 28.34
N PRO A 177 -25.71 -6.65 29.55
CA PRO A 177 -26.66 -5.57 29.70
C PRO A 177 -26.22 -4.30 28.96
N GLY A 178 -27.11 -3.66 28.24
CA GLY A 178 -26.84 -2.42 27.49
C GLY A 178 -26.07 -2.60 26.18
N LEU A 179 -25.57 -3.79 25.85
CA LEU A 179 -24.79 -4.02 24.64
C LEU A 179 -25.64 -3.88 23.37
N THR A 180 -26.90 -4.30 23.41
CA THR A 180 -27.86 -4.13 22.30
C THR A 180 -27.97 -2.67 21.90
N ASP A 181 -28.18 -1.80 22.88
CA ASP A 181 -28.37 -0.37 22.66
C ASP A 181 -27.07 0.29 22.22
N ALA A 182 -25.96 -0.10 22.83
CA ALA A 182 -24.63 0.41 22.45
C ALA A 182 -24.27 0.04 21.01
N LEU A 183 -24.56 -1.19 20.56
CA LEU A 183 -24.36 -1.59 19.16
C LEU A 183 -25.32 -0.87 18.20
N ALA A 184 -26.47 -0.37 18.70
CA ALA A 184 -27.38 0.50 17.97
C ALA A 184 -27.00 1.99 18.04
N GLY A 185 -25.90 2.34 18.72
CA GLY A 185 -25.44 3.72 18.88
C GLY A 185 -26.12 4.48 20.02
N LEU A 186 -26.86 3.80 20.86
CA LEU A 186 -27.61 4.41 21.97
C LEU A 186 -26.85 4.26 23.29
N THR A 187 -26.88 5.29 24.12
CA THR A 187 -26.36 5.25 25.48
C THR A 187 -27.56 5.35 26.45
N HIS A 188 -27.79 4.31 27.24
CA HIS A 188 -28.91 4.28 28.18
C HIS A 188 -28.51 4.79 29.57
N GLY A 189 -29.42 5.50 30.23
CA GLY A 189 -29.39 5.79 31.65
C GLY A 189 -28.27 6.71 32.12
N SER A 190 -27.82 6.51 33.35
CA SER A 190 -26.78 7.28 34.05
C SER A 190 -25.35 7.08 33.46
N GLY A 191 -25.14 7.46 32.19
CA GLY A 191 -23.83 7.47 31.57
C GLY A 191 -23.30 6.09 31.16
N GLY A 192 -24.17 5.15 30.73
CA GLY A 192 -23.77 3.82 30.25
C GLY A 192 -23.56 2.78 31.37
N ARG A 193 -23.85 3.08 32.60
CA ARG A 193 -23.73 2.19 33.77
C ARG A 193 -24.76 1.07 33.73
N GLN A 194 -24.34 -0.14 33.94
CA GLN A 194 -25.14 -1.37 33.90
C GLN A 194 -25.04 -2.15 35.19
N ASP A 195 -25.95 -3.10 35.40
CA ASP A 195 -25.87 -4.03 36.52
C ASP A 195 -24.72 -5.03 36.31
N ALA A 196 -23.66 -4.89 37.08
CA ALA A 196 -22.48 -5.75 37.03
C ALA A 196 -22.79 -7.21 37.45
N GLY A 197 -23.82 -7.43 38.28
CA GLY A 197 -24.27 -8.76 38.70
C GLY A 197 -24.94 -9.56 37.57
N ALA A 198 -25.39 -8.89 36.52
CA ALA A 198 -25.99 -9.50 35.33
C ALA A 198 -24.95 -9.77 34.21
N ALA A 199 -23.66 -9.56 34.46
CA ALA A 199 -22.59 -9.84 33.49
C ALA A 199 -22.52 -11.35 33.18
N PRO A 200 -22.54 -11.75 31.88
CA PRO A 200 -22.45 -13.16 31.52
C PRO A 200 -21.02 -13.71 31.67
N ASP A 201 -20.88 -15.04 31.86
CA ASP A 201 -19.60 -15.72 32.05
C ASP A 201 -18.59 -15.48 30.92
N TRP A 202 -19.06 -15.29 29.68
CA TRP A 202 -18.14 -15.02 28.56
C TRP A 202 -17.45 -13.65 28.68
N LEU A 203 -18.08 -12.69 29.36
CA LEU A 203 -17.49 -11.35 29.58
C LEU A 203 -16.39 -11.42 30.64
N LEU A 204 -16.61 -12.17 31.70
CA LEU A 204 -15.70 -12.31 32.84
C LEU A 204 -14.91 -13.62 32.71
N PRO A 205 -13.59 -13.58 32.40
CA PRO A 205 -12.79 -14.80 32.29
C PRO A 205 -12.64 -15.50 33.63
N GLU A 206 -12.33 -16.79 33.59
CA GLU A 206 -12.07 -17.57 34.80
C GLU A 206 -10.96 -16.91 35.66
N GLY A 207 -11.20 -16.79 36.95
CA GLY A 207 -10.29 -16.13 37.89
C GLY A 207 -10.39 -14.59 37.93
N PHE A 208 -11.25 -13.95 37.15
CA PHE A 208 -11.44 -12.49 37.24
C PHE A 208 -12.00 -12.05 38.60
N GLY A 209 -12.85 -12.86 39.22
CA GLY A 209 -13.55 -12.52 40.45
C GLY A 209 -14.85 -11.73 40.21
N PRO A 210 -15.55 -11.30 41.28
CA PRO A 210 -16.81 -10.59 41.16
C PRO A 210 -16.65 -9.21 40.53
N ALA A 211 -17.54 -8.86 39.60
CA ALA A 211 -17.64 -7.54 39.01
C ALA A 211 -18.26 -6.54 40.03
N GLY A 212 -17.70 -5.34 40.11
CA GLY A 212 -18.20 -4.27 40.99
C GLY A 212 -18.95 -3.16 40.24
N ASP A 213 -18.44 -2.74 39.09
CA ASP A 213 -19.06 -1.71 38.27
C ASP A 213 -18.86 -2.05 36.79
N LEU A 214 -19.90 -1.93 35.99
CA LEU A 214 -19.94 -2.22 34.56
C LEU A 214 -20.42 -1.00 33.78
N LEU A 215 -19.62 -0.57 32.82
CA LEU A 215 -19.99 0.46 31.86
C LEU A 215 -20.07 -0.13 30.45
N VAL A 216 -21.07 0.27 29.69
CA VAL A 216 -21.21 -0.11 28.28
C VAL A 216 -21.48 1.14 27.44
N PHE A 217 -20.62 1.38 26.47
CA PHE A 217 -20.65 2.56 25.60
C PHE A 217 -20.68 2.16 24.12
N PRO A 218 -21.44 2.89 23.29
CA PRO A 218 -21.28 2.80 21.84
C PRO A 218 -19.90 3.33 21.42
N LEU A 219 -19.32 2.74 20.40
CA LEU A 219 -18.19 3.28 19.67
C LEU A 219 -18.74 3.98 18.42
N PRO A 220 -18.83 5.32 18.44
CA PRO A 220 -19.46 6.06 17.34
C PRO A 220 -18.63 5.88 16.05
N GLY A 221 -19.33 5.70 14.94
CA GLY A 221 -18.74 5.61 13.62
C GLY A 221 -19.29 6.65 12.67
N ASN A 222 -18.92 6.59 11.41
CA ASN A 222 -19.36 7.48 10.36
C ASN A 222 -20.75 7.05 9.84
N GLY A 223 -21.82 7.54 10.47
CA GLY A 223 -23.21 7.23 10.13
C GLY A 223 -23.77 5.96 10.76
N VAL A 224 -22.92 5.00 11.13
CA VAL A 224 -23.28 3.77 11.84
C VAL A 224 -22.28 3.52 12.97
N PRO A 225 -22.69 2.85 14.09
CA PRO A 225 -21.77 2.52 15.16
C PRO A 225 -20.62 1.63 14.68
N ALA A 226 -19.40 1.94 15.08
CA ALA A 226 -18.22 1.13 14.79
C ALA A 226 -18.09 -0.10 15.72
N GLY A 227 -18.97 -0.22 16.69
CA GLY A 227 -19.03 -1.28 17.68
C GLY A 227 -19.51 -0.80 19.02
N ALA A 228 -19.24 -1.57 20.06
CA ALA A 228 -19.50 -1.21 21.45
C ALA A 228 -18.32 -1.61 22.34
N MET A 229 -18.15 -0.89 23.47
CA MET A 229 -17.13 -1.17 24.46
C MET A 229 -17.76 -1.42 25.81
N ALA A 230 -17.36 -2.49 26.49
CA ALA A 230 -17.69 -2.77 27.88
C ALA A 230 -16.44 -2.63 28.74
N LEU A 231 -16.55 -1.94 29.89
CA LEU A 231 -15.48 -1.76 30.86
C LEU A 231 -15.96 -2.24 32.24
N VAL A 232 -15.15 -3.06 32.89
CA VAL A 232 -15.51 -3.67 34.18
C VAL A 232 -14.45 -3.31 35.23
N ARG A 233 -14.90 -2.89 36.41
CA ARG A 233 -14.10 -2.82 37.63
C ARG A 233 -14.44 -3.99 38.55
N ARG A 234 -13.44 -4.54 39.22
CA ARG A 234 -13.63 -5.61 40.23
C ARG A 234 -14.37 -5.07 41.45
N ALA A 235 -15.11 -5.94 42.13
CA ALA A 235 -15.68 -5.60 43.42
C ALA A 235 -14.56 -5.16 44.40
N GLY A 236 -14.83 -4.08 45.13
CA GLY A 236 -13.84 -3.47 46.06
C GLY A 236 -13.02 -2.33 45.45
N ARG A 237 -13.00 -2.16 44.12
CA ARG A 237 -12.49 -0.95 43.49
C ARG A 237 -13.59 0.14 43.48
N PRO A 238 -13.22 1.43 43.74
CA PRO A 238 -14.20 2.52 43.66
C PRO A 238 -14.96 2.54 42.33
N PRO A 239 -16.25 2.83 42.31
CA PRO A 239 -17.03 3.01 41.07
C PRO A 239 -16.40 4.07 40.17
N PHE A 240 -16.76 4.06 38.89
CA PHE A 240 -16.30 5.10 37.96
C PHE A 240 -16.86 6.46 38.42
N ASP A 241 -15.99 7.40 38.74
CA ASP A 241 -16.34 8.79 39.04
C ASP A 241 -16.53 9.61 37.75
N ASP A 242 -16.90 10.89 37.91
CA ASP A 242 -17.15 11.74 36.74
C ASP A 242 -15.94 11.96 35.85
N GLU A 243 -14.73 11.99 36.42
CA GLU A 243 -13.48 12.09 35.65
C GLU A 243 -13.23 10.82 34.84
N ALA A 244 -13.37 9.65 35.45
CA ALA A 244 -13.27 8.37 34.75
C ALA A 244 -14.34 8.23 33.67
N LEU A 245 -15.58 8.64 33.92
CA LEU A 245 -16.63 8.66 32.91
C LEU A 245 -16.32 9.58 31.74
N ALA A 246 -15.71 10.74 31.98
CA ALA A 246 -15.27 11.64 30.91
C ALA A 246 -14.14 10.99 30.07
N MET A 247 -13.18 10.33 30.72
CA MET A 247 -12.12 9.59 30.02
C MET A 247 -12.67 8.41 29.21
N VAL A 248 -13.67 7.67 29.73
CA VAL A 248 -14.33 6.58 28.99
C VAL A 248 -15.02 7.11 27.75
N ARG A 249 -15.72 8.24 27.83
CA ARG A 249 -16.35 8.88 26.67
C ARG A 249 -15.32 9.33 25.63
N ASP A 250 -14.21 9.91 26.08
CA ASP A 250 -13.10 10.30 25.22
C ASP A 250 -12.49 9.07 24.51
N LEU A 251 -12.29 7.96 25.24
CA LEU A 251 -11.81 6.70 24.68
C LEU A 251 -12.78 6.13 23.65
N ALA A 252 -14.06 6.01 24.00
CA ALA A 252 -15.10 5.46 23.13
C ALA A 252 -15.23 6.27 21.83
N SER A 253 -15.20 7.61 21.93
CA SER A 253 -15.27 8.49 20.78
C SER A 253 -14.08 8.31 19.84
N ARG A 254 -12.84 8.28 20.37
CA ARG A 254 -11.63 8.12 19.58
C ARG A 254 -11.49 6.71 19.02
N ALA A 255 -11.79 5.69 19.83
CA ALA A 255 -11.78 4.29 19.38
C ALA A 255 -12.81 4.06 18.27
N GLY A 256 -14.00 4.63 18.41
CA GLY A 256 -15.04 4.58 17.37
C GLY A 256 -14.58 5.23 16.07
N ALA A 257 -14.00 6.42 16.14
CA ALA A 257 -13.45 7.11 14.97
C ALA A 257 -12.34 6.29 14.28
N ALA A 258 -11.40 5.75 15.06
CA ALA A 258 -10.30 4.93 14.52
C ALA A 258 -10.80 3.62 13.90
N LEU A 259 -11.74 2.94 14.56
CA LEU A 259 -12.36 1.72 14.05
C LEU A 259 -13.15 1.97 12.76
N SER A 260 -13.93 3.07 12.73
CA SER A 260 -14.72 3.46 11.56
C SER A 260 -13.80 3.77 10.36
N ALA A 261 -12.73 4.53 10.58
CA ALA A 261 -11.75 4.83 9.54
C ALA A 261 -11.07 3.56 9.02
N ALA A 262 -10.65 2.66 9.93
CA ALA A 262 -10.03 1.39 9.57
C ALA A 262 -10.97 0.45 8.83
N SER A 263 -12.25 0.40 9.22
CA SER A 263 -13.27 -0.42 8.54
C SER A 263 -13.57 0.09 7.14
N LEU A 264 -13.72 1.41 6.98
CA LEU A 264 -13.94 2.04 5.68
C LEU A 264 -12.75 1.81 4.74
N PHE A 265 -11.53 1.98 5.25
CA PHE A 265 -10.32 1.71 4.47
C PHE A 265 -10.26 0.25 4.01
N ARG A 266 -10.59 -0.69 4.89
CA ARG A 266 -10.63 -2.13 4.55
C ARG A 266 -11.70 -2.44 3.50
N GLU A 267 -12.89 -1.85 3.64
CA GLU A 267 -13.97 -2.02 2.68
C GLU A 267 -13.59 -1.46 1.30
N GLN A 268 -13.06 -0.24 1.25
CA GLN A 268 -12.55 0.35 0.01
C GLN A 268 -11.43 -0.48 -0.61
N SER A 269 -10.51 -0.99 0.21
CA SER A 269 -9.41 -1.83 -0.27
C SER A 269 -9.93 -3.16 -0.83
N ALA A 270 -10.95 -3.76 -0.20
CA ALA A 270 -11.56 -5.00 -0.69
C ALA A 270 -12.30 -4.78 -2.02
N VAL A 271 -13.07 -3.69 -2.14
CA VAL A 271 -13.73 -3.32 -3.40
C VAL A 271 -12.68 -3.06 -4.49
N ASN A 272 -11.64 -2.30 -4.18
CA ASN A 272 -10.55 -2.06 -5.12
C ASN A 272 -9.86 -3.36 -5.54
N ALA A 273 -9.61 -4.28 -4.60
CA ALA A 273 -8.99 -5.57 -4.92
C ALA A 273 -9.85 -6.40 -5.90
N ILE A 274 -11.17 -6.44 -5.71
CA ILE A 274 -12.08 -7.14 -6.62
C ILE A 274 -12.07 -6.49 -8.01
N LEU A 275 -12.14 -5.15 -8.06
CA LEU A 275 -12.11 -4.43 -9.34
C LEU A 275 -10.77 -4.59 -10.07
N ILE A 276 -9.67 -4.62 -9.31
CA ILE A 276 -8.33 -4.82 -9.85
C ILE A 276 -8.15 -6.25 -10.35
N ASP A 277 -8.66 -7.27 -9.64
CA ASP A 277 -8.52 -8.68 -10.04
C ASP A 277 -9.14 -8.95 -11.42
N ASP A 278 -10.28 -8.33 -11.72
CA ASP A 278 -10.91 -8.38 -13.04
C ASP A 278 -10.10 -7.66 -14.15
N LEU A 279 -9.24 -6.73 -13.76
CA LEU A 279 -8.41 -5.94 -14.68
C LEU A 279 -7.01 -6.54 -14.90
N LEU A 280 -6.56 -7.40 -13.99
CA LEU A 280 -5.27 -8.10 -14.14
C LEU A 280 -5.30 -9.05 -15.34
N PRO A 281 -4.13 -9.30 -15.97
CA PRO A 281 -4.05 -10.29 -17.02
C PRO A 281 -4.39 -11.68 -16.48
N PRO A 282 -5.02 -12.53 -17.32
CA PRO A 282 -5.31 -13.90 -16.93
C PRO A 282 -4.05 -14.74 -16.82
N ASP A 283 -4.14 -15.87 -16.12
CA ASP A 283 -3.14 -16.92 -16.21
C ASP A 283 -3.08 -17.43 -17.66
N LEU A 284 -1.87 -17.57 -18.19
CA LEU A 284 -1.69 -18.00 -19.57
C LEU A 284 -1.96 -19.51 -19.68
N PRO A 285 -2.82 -19.94 -20.60
CA PRO A 285 -3.14 -21.35 -20.76
C PRO A 285 -1.96 -22.11 -21.39
N GLU A 286 -1.89 -23.40 -21.10
CA GLU A 286 -1.04 -24.31 -21.87
C GLU A 286 -1.68 -24.59 -23.22
N VAL A 287 -0.93 -24.39 -24.31
CA VAL A 287 -1.37 -24.62 -25.67
C VAL A 287 -0.46 -25.66 -26.31
N GLU A 288 -1.04 -26.72 -26.87
CA GLU A 288 -0.28 -27.77 -27.53
C GLU A 288 0.52 -27.20 -28.71
N GLY A 289 1.79 -27.58 -28.83
CA GLY A 289 2.68 -27.14 -29.91
C GLY A 289 3.27 -25.73 -29.73
N MET A 290 2.98 -25.01 -28.63
CA MET A 290 3.56 -23.71 -28.35
C MET A 290 3.63 -23.40 -26.85
N ARG A 291 4.46 -22.42 -26.50
CA ARG A 291 4.56 -21.88 -25.12
C ARG A 291 4.29 -20.39 -25.12
N LEU A 292 3.48 -19.93 -24.15
CA LEU A 292 3.15 -18.54 -23.94
C LEU A 292 3.81 -18.05 -22.65
N ALA A 293 4.35 -16.83 -22.67
CA ALA A 293 4.82 -16.14 -21.47
C ALA A 293 4.46 -14.66 -21.55
N GLY A 294 4.03 -14.08 -20.43
CA GLY A 294 3.63 -12.68 -20.38
C GLY A 294 4.07 -12.00 -19.08
N ARG A 295 4.29 -10.70 -19.15
CA ARG A 295 4.52 -9.82 -18.00
C ARG A 295 3.78 -8.51 -18.22
N LEU A 296 3.16 -8.04 -17.17
CA LEU A 296 2.54 -6.71 -17.12
C LEU A 296 3.04 -6.00 -15.87
N ARG A 297 3.53 -4.79 -16.04
CA ARG A 297 3.94 -3.93 -14.94
C ARG A 297 3.31 -2.55 -15.08
N SER A 298 2.46 -2.20 -14.14
CA SER A 298 1.85 -0.87 -14.08
C SER A 298 2.79 0.16 -13.47
N SER A 299 2.61 1.42 -13.84
CA SER A 299 3.37 2.52 -13.28
C SER A 299 3.03 2.73 -11.79
N GLN A 300 4.05 2.96 -10.94
CA GLN A 300 3.86 3.12 -9.48
C GLN A 300 2.93 4.29 -9.10
N GLN A 301 2.79 5.30 -9.97
CA GLN A 301 1.95 6.48 -9.69
C GLN A 301 0.45 6.24 -9.85
N ALA A 302 0.05 5.18 -10.54
CA ALA A 302 -1.34 4.91 -10.90
C ALA A 302 -2.03 3.83 -10.05
N GLY A 303 -1.33 3.23 -9.10
CA GLY A 303 -1.81 2.03 -8.40
C GLY A 303 -1.46 0.75 -9.18
N ALA A 304 -2.05 -0.39 -8.78
CA ALA A 304 -1.71 -1.69 -9.35
C ALA A 304 -2.24 -1.93 -10.79
N VAL A 305 -2.88 -0.94 -11.44
CA VAL A 305 -3.57 -1.12 -12.74
C VAL A 305 -3.32 0.06 -13.66
N GLY A 306 -2.97 -0.23 -14.91
CA GLY A 306 -2.63 0.74 -15.96
C GLY A 306 -3.49 0.66 -17.20
N GLY A 307 -3.02 1.29 -18.27
CA GLY A 307 -3.62 1.26 -19.63
C GLY A 307 -3.24 0.02 -20.40
N ASP A 308 -2.05 -0.50 -20.18
CA ASP A 308 -1.57 -1.72 -20.82
C ASP A 308 -2.32 -2.96 -20.34
N PHE A 309 -2.61 -3.84 -21.26
CA PHE A 309 -3.25 -5.14 -20.97
C PHE A 309 -2.87 -6.19 -22.00
N TYR A 310 -2.92 -7.45 -21.59
CA TYR A 310 -2.96 -8.58 -22.52
C TYR A 310 -4.03 -9.58 -22.10
N ASP A 311 -4.48 -10.41 -23.04
CA ASP A 311 -5.44 -11.48 -22.78
C ASP A 311 -5.22 -12.64 -23.77
N VAL A 312 -5.76 -13.81 -23.42
CA VAL A 312 -5.72 -15.00 -24.26
C VAL A 312 -7.12 -15.59 -24.35
N TYR A 313 -7.61 -15.78 -25.56
CA TYR A 313 -8.91 -16.36 -25.83
C TYR A 313 -8.73 -17.75 -26.44
N MET A 314 -9.16 -18.76 -25.70
CA MET A 314 -9.17 -20.15 -26.17
C MET A 314 -10.52 -20.49 -26.79
N SER A 315 -10.52 -21.40 -27.78
CA SER A 315 -11.77 -22.03 -28.20
C SER A 315 -12.22 -23.00 -27.11
N GLU A 316 -13.46 -22.90 -26.66
CA GLU A 316 -14.03 -23.90 -25.77
C GLU A 316 -14.30 -25.21 -26.54
N THR A 317 -13.26 -25.95 -26.86
CA THR A 317 -13.35 -27.37 -27.18
C THR A 317 -13.31 -28.16 -25.88
N GLY A 318 -14.39 -28.09 -25.10
CA GLY A 318 -14.52 -28.79 -23.81
C GLY A 318 -15.57 -29.88 -23.89
N ALA A 319 -15.14 -31.06 -23.61
CA ALA A 319 -15.90 -32.27 -23.30
C ALA A 319 -17.39 -32.03 -22.89
N GLY A 320 -18.33 -32.39 -23.76
CA GLY A 320 -19.62 -32.93 -23.32
C GLY A 320 -20.80 -31.99 -23.18
N HIS A 321 -20.89 -30.88 -23.89
CA HIS A 321 -22.18 -30.21 -24.08
C HIS A 321 -22.50 -30.15 -25.57
N ASP A 322 -23.31 -31.10 -25.99
CA ASP A 322 -24.04 -31.10 -27.27
C ASP A 322 -25.15 -30.01 -27.22
N SER A 323 -24.73 -28.78 -27.14
CA SER A 323 -25.58 -27.61 -27.35
C SER A 323 -25.50 -27.31 -28.83
N GLY A 324 -26.45 -27.79 -29.62
CA GLY A 324 -26.60 -27.72 -31.09
C GLY A 324 -26.42 -26.37 -31.80
N ILE A 325 -25.61 -25.50 -31.23
CA ILE A 325 -25.07 -24.28 -31.83
C ILE A 325 -23.63 -24.63 -32.19
N GLY A 326 -23.33 -24.85 -33.45
CA GLY A 326 -21.99 -25.14 -33.97
C GLY A 326 -21.04 -24.01 -33.57
N ILE A 327 -20.29 -24.23 -32.46
CA ILE A 327 -19.19 -23.36 -32.05
C ILE A 327 -18.08 -23.64 -33.06
N LEU A 328 -17.77 -22.63 -33.89
CA LEU A 328 -16.64 -22.67 -34.80
C LEU A 328 -15.35 -23.02 -34.02
N GLU A 329 -14.67 -24.08 -34.42
CA GLU A 329 -13.30 -24.34 -33.98
C GLU A 329 -12.45 -23.12 -34.33
N ARG A 330 -11.96 -22.43 -33.31
CA ARG A 330 -11.19 -21.19 -33.47
C ARG A 330 -9.76 -21.40 -33.00
N PRO A 331 -8.79 -20.87 -33.75
CA PRO A 331 -7.43 -20.85 -33.22
C PRO A 331 -7.35 -20.00 -31.95
N PRO A 332 -6.47 -20.33 -31.01
CA PRO A 332 -6.16 -19.45 -29.88
C PRO A 332 -5.83 -18.04 -30.39
N LEU A 333 -6.41 -17.03 -29.75
CA LEU A 333 -6.15 -15.63 -30.05
C LEU A 333 -5.50 -14.97 -28.85
N ILE A 334 -4.31 -14.43 -29.02
CA ILE A 334 -3.67 -13.59 -28.03
C ILE A 334 -3.80 -12.13 -28.42
N ILE A 335 -3.88 -11.29 -27.41
CA ILE A 335 -3.97 -9.84 -27.60
C ILE A 335 -3.00 -9.14 -26.67
N LEU A 336 -2.45 -8.03 -27.13
CA LEU A 336 -1.76 -7.04 -26.30
C LEU A 336 -2.18 -5.66 -26.78
N GLY A 337 -2.53 -4.79 -25.86
CA GLY A 337 -2.99 -3.44 -26.16
C GLY A 337 -2.66 -2.43 -25.09
N ASP A 338 -2.71 -1.18 -25.49
CA ASP A 338 -2.61 -0.01 -24.64
C ASP A 338 -3.76 0.96 -24.90
N VAL A 339 -4.32 1.52 -23.84
CA VAL A 339 -5.36 2.54 -23.90
C VAL A 339 -4.84 3.88 -23.46
N CYS A 340 -5.19 4.92 -24.19
CA CYS A 340 -4.71 6.25 -23.87
C CYS A 340 -5.17 6.72 -22.47
N GLY A 341 -4.23 7.28 -21.68
CA GLY A 341 -4.46 7.76 -20.34
C GLY A 341 -3.75 6.93 -19.29
N LYS A 342 -3.90 7.31 -18.02
CA LYS A 342 -3.23 6.63 -16.89
C LYS A 342 -4.21 6.39 -15.75
N GLY A 343 -3.91 5.38 -14.94
CA GLY A 343 -4.66 5.06 -13.73
C GLY A 343 -6.03 4.43 -13.98
N ALA A 344 -6.93 4.54 -13.01
CA ALA A 344 -8.19 3.81 -12.99
C ALA A 344 -9.09 3.99 -14.24
N ARG A 345 -9.05 5.17 -14.88
CA ARG A 345 -9.85 5.40 -16.12
C ARG A 345 -9.34 4.59 -17.31
N ALA A 346 -8.01 4.52 -17.47
CA ALA A 346 -7.38 3.71 -18.50
C ALA A 346 -7.67 2.23 -18.26
N ALA A 347 -7.54 1.76 -17.03
CA ALA A 347 -7.84 0.40 -16.63
C ALA A 347 -9.30 0.00 -16.91
N VAL A 348 -10.27 0.86 -16.61
CA VAL A 348 -11.68 0.62 -16.94
C VAL A 348 -11.88 0.49 -18.45
N LEU A 349 -11.24 1.34 -19.27
CA LEU A 349 -11.30 1.25 -20.72
C LEU A 349 -10.66 -0.05 -21.24
N ALA A 350 -9.50 -0.44 -20.69
CA ALA A 350 -8.85 -1.72 -21.01
C ALA A 350 -9.78 -2.91 -20.70
N GLY A 351 -10.46 -2.91 -19.55
CA GLY A 351 -11.48 -3.89 -19.20
C GLY A 351 -12.65 -3.91 -20.20
N GLN A 352 -13.16 -2.75 -20.60
CA GLN A 352 -14.23 -2.64 -21.60
C GLN A 352 -13.79 -3.19 -22.96
N VAL A 353 -12.56 -2.92 -23.40
CA VAL A 353 -11.99 -3.46 -24.65
C VAL A 353 -11.92 -4.99 -24.58
N ARG A 354 -11.40 -5.56 -23.50
CA ARG A 354 -11.32 -7.01 -23.28
C ARG A 354 -12.69 -7.67 -23.32
N GLN A 355 -13.68 -7.11 -22.60
CA GLN A 355 -15.05 -7.62 -22.61
C GLN A 355 -15.71 -7.49 -23.98
N SER A 356 -15.50 -6.38 -24.68
CA SER A 356 -16.01 -6.19 -26.05
C SER A 356 -15.42 -7.22 -27.01
N LEU A 357 -14.12 -7.48 -26.95
CA LEU A 357 -13.45 -8.50 -27.76
C LEU A 357 -13.98 -9.91 -27.43
N ARG A 358 -14.17 -10.24 -26.15
CA ARG A 358 -14.76 -11.52 -25.74
C ARG A 358 -16.15 -11.73 -26.32
N ALA A 359 -16.99 -10.69 -26.31
CA ALA A 359 -18.32 -10.73 -26.92
C ALA A 359 -18.28 -10.82 -28.46
N LEU A 360 -17.39 -10.06 -29.10
CA LEU A 360 -17.24 -10.07 -30.56
C LEU A 360 -16.70 -11.41 -31.06
N LEU A 361 -15.83 -12.07 -30.30
CA LEU A 361 -15.32 -13.40 -30.60
C LEU A 361 -16.41 -14.47 -30.67
N LEU A 362 -17.58 -14.27 -30.09
CA LEU A 362 -18.72 -15.17 -30.29
C LEU A 362 -19.25 -15.14 -31.72
N LEU A 363 -19.03 -14.05 -32.46
CA LEU A 363 -19.61 -13.78 -33.79
C LEU A 363 -18.57 -13.78 -34.92
N GLU A 364 -17.33 -13.43 -34.61
CA GLU A 364 -16.26 -13.25 -35.60
C GLU A 364 -14.92 -13.80 -35.05
N SER A 365 -14.15 -14.47 -35.93
CA SER A 365 -12.83 -15.03 -35.54
C SER A 365 -11.65 -14.40 -36.27
N ARG A 366 -11.92 -13.64 -37.35
CA ARG A 366 -10.86 -13.04 -38.15
C ARG A 366 -10.35 -11.75 -37.53
N PRO A 367 -9.02 -11.65 -37.24
CA PRO A 367 -8.45 -10.51 -36.52
C PRO A 367 -8.76 -9.14 -37.10
N VAL A 368 -8.73 -8.98 -38.44
CA VAL A 368 -9.01 -7.69 -39.09
C VAL A 368 -10.45 -7.24 -38.86
N GLN A 369 -11.42 -8.15 -39.01
CA GLN A 369 -12.84 -7.88 -38.81
C GLN A 369 -13.15 -7.58 -37.32
N LEU A 370 -12.48 -8.26 -36.41
CA LEU A 370 -12.58 -7.95 -34.97
C LEU A 370 -12.14 -6.52 -34.68
N LEU A 371 -11.01 -6.06 -35.23
CA LEU A 371 -10.55 -4.68 -35.08
C LEU A 371 -11.54 -3.66 -35.67
N GLU A 372 -12.15 -3.94 -36.81
CA GLU A 372 -13.17 -3.07 -37.40
C GLU A 372 -14.44 -2.98 -36.54
N LEU A 373 -14.89 -4.10 -35.96
CA LEU A 373 -16.05 -4.14 -35.08
C LEU A 373 -15.76 -3.42 -33.75
N LEU A 374 -14.58 -3.65 -33.18
CA LEU A 374 -14.15 -2.97 -31.98
C LEU A 374 -14.03 -1.45 -32.20
N ASN A 375 -13.47 -1.01 -33.32
CA ASN A 375 -13.39 0.41 -33.65
C ASN A 375 -14.78 1.06 -33.72
N ARG A 376 -15.76 0.40 -34.32
CA ARG A 376 -17.15 0.89 -34.34
C ARG A 376 -17.74 0.99 -32.93
N SER A 377 -17.46 0.03 -32.06
CA SER A 377 -17.90 0.04 -30.69
C SER A 377 -17.30 1.22 -29.93
N LEU A 378 -15.98 1.47 -30.07
CA LEU A 378 -15.29 2.59 -29.43
C LEU A 378 -15.82 3.95 -29.92
N LEU A 379 -16.05 4.11 -31.21
CA LEU A 379 -16.61 5.34 -31.77
C LEU A 379 -18.06 5.61 -31.34
N ALA A 380 -18.82 4.59 -30.98
CA ALA A 380 -20.17 4.71 -30.44
C ALA A 380 -20.20 4.99 -28.94
N SER A 381 -19.09 4.86 -28.26
CA SER A 381 -18.98 5.14 -26.81
C SER A 381 -19.13 6.63 -26.51
N PRO A 382 -19.87 7.00 -25.45
CA PRO A 382 -20.01 8.41 -25.03
C PRO A 382 -18.74 9.00 -24.39
N ALA A 383 -17.73 8.20 -24.11
CA ALA A 383 -16.48 8.66 -23.51
C ALA A 383 -15.60 9.33 -24.59
N PRO A 384 -15.36 10.65 -24.53
CA PRO A 384 -14.53 11.35 -25.50
C PRO A 384 -13.05 10.92 -25.36
N ASN A 385 -12.35 10.84 -26.49
CA ASN A 385 -10.90 10.57 -26.57
C ASN A 385 -10.48 9.18 -26.07
N SER A 386 -11.29 8.16 -26.29
CA SER A 386 -10.94 6.76 -25.96
C SER A 386 -10.20 6.13 -27.15
N TYR A 387 -8.88 6.35 -27.21
CA TYR A 387 -8.03 5.73 -28.22
C TYR A 387 -7.40 4.47 -27.67
N VAL A 388 -7.26 3.46 -28.55
CA VAL A 388 -6.68 2.17 -28.18
C VAL A 388 -5.71 1.76 -29.27
N THR A 389 -4.53 1.32 -28.86
CA THR A 389 -3.60 0.61 -29.71
C THR A 389 -3.67 -0.88 -29.39
N LEU A 390 -3.63 -1.75 -30.38
CA LEU A 390 -3.88 -3.17 -30.17
C LEU A 390 -3.18 -4.05 -31.21
N VAL A 391 -2.64 -5.18 -30.74
CA VAL A 391 -2.22 -6.30 -31.58
C VAL A 391 -3.12 -7.49 -31.29
N LEU A 392 -3.66 -8.08 -32.35
CA LEU A 392 -4.32 -9.38 -32.34
C LEU A 392 -3.42 -10.39 -33.05
N ALA A 393 -3.20 -11.56 -32.45
CA ALA A 393 -2.43 -12.64 -33.04
C ALA A 393 -3.20 -13.96 -32.91
N ALA A 394 -3.74 -14.47 -34.02
CA ALA A 394 -4.35 -15.78 -34.07
C ALA A 394 -3.28 -16.85 -34.32
N LEU A 395 -3.25 -17.89 -33.49
CA LEU A 395 -2.18 -18.88 -33.45
C LEU A 395 -2.65 -20.22 -34.02
N ARG A 396 -1.94 -20.76 -34.99
CA ARG A 396 -2.24 -22.07 -35.59
C ARG A 396 -1.00 -22.93 -35.63
N VAL A 397 -1.08 -24.13 -35.07
CA VAL A 397 0.00 -25.13 -35.16
C VAL A 397 -0.14 -25.87 -36.48
N ALA A 398 0.92 -25.88 -37.26
CA ALA A 398 1.03 -26.65 -38.51
C ALA A 398 1.52 -28.08 -38.21
N PRO A 399 1.27 -29.05 -39.12
CA PRO A 399 1.64 -30.46 -38.90
C PRO A 399 3.14 -30.71 -38.73
N ASP A 400 3.99 -29.79 -39.15
CA ASP A 400 5.44 -29.80 -39.04
C ASP A 400 5.97 -29.08 -37.77
N GLU A 401 5.12 -28.89 -36.77
CA GLU A 401 5.38 -28.19 -35.51
C GLU A 401 5.72 -26.70 -35.66
N HIS A 402 5.53 -26.13 -36.85
CA HIS A 402 5.57 -24.69 -37.05
C HIS A 402 4.34 -24.02 -36.43
N VAL A 403 4.47 -22.78 -36.00
CA VAL A 403 3.37 -21.97 -35.53
C VAL A 403 3.16 -20.80 -36.48
N LEU A 404 1.99 -20.80 -37.15
CA LEU A 404 1.57 -19.68 -37.95
C LEU A 404 0.86 -18.65 -37.07
N VAL A 405 1.39 -17.42 -37.07
CA VAL A 405 0.85 -16.29 -36.30
C VAL A 405 0.23 -15.29 -37.27
N ASP A 406 -1.11 -15.27 -37.34
CA ASP A 406 -1.84 -14.30 -38.14
C ASP A 406 -2.04 -13.01 -37.36
N LEU A 407 -1.30 -11.97 -37.75
CA LEU A 407 -1.20 -10.69 -37.06
C LEU A 407 -2.11 -9.62 -37.66
N ALA A 408 -2.83 -8.90 -36.83
CA ALA A 408 -3.51 -7.67 -37.14
C ALA A 408 -3.15 -6.59 -36.11
N VAL A 409 -2.54 -5.52 -36.57
CA VAL A 409 -2.03 -4.43 -35.74
C VAL A 409 -2.88 -3.18 -35.96
N ALA A 410 -3.23 -2.52 -34.86
CA ALA A 410 -3.99 -1.28 -34.85
C ALA A 410 -3.28 -0.20 -34.01
N GLY A 411 -2.39 0.58 -34.66
CA GLY A 411 -1.67 1.68 -34.02
C GLY A 411 -0.61 1.28 -32.99
N HIS A 412 -0.40 0.00 -32.79
CA HIS A 412 0.51 -0.57 -31.80
C HIS A 412 1.88 -0.84 -32.42
N PRO A 413 2.99 -0.89 -31.64
CA PRO A 413 4.28 -1.34 -32.14
C PRO A 413 4.17 -2.73 -32.80
N PRO A 414 4.82 -2.95 -33.95
CA PRO A 414 4.79 -4.24 -34.61
C PRO A 414 5.52 -5.29 -33.79
N PRO A 415 4.99 -6.54 -33.70
CA PRO A 415 5.68 -7.64 -33.04
C PRO A 415 7.08 -7.88 -33.59
N LEU A 416 7.99 -8.31 -32.72
CA LEU A 416 9.34 -8.74 -33.07
C LEU A 416 9.39 -10.27 -33.19
N VAL A 417 10.15 -10.77 -34.16
CA VAL A 417 10.36 -12.19 -34.38
C VAL A 417 11.83 -12.52 -34.13
N LEU A 418 12.09 -13.33 -33.12
CA LEU A 418 13.42 -13.87 -32.85
C LEU A 418 13.58 -15.21 -33.58
N ARG A 419 14.50 -15.25 -34.55
CA ARG A 419 14.84 -16.43 -35.29
C ARG A 419 15.84 -17.33 -34.55
N ARG A 420 16.00 -18.57 -34.98
CA ARG A 420 16.94 -19.53 -34.35
C ARG A 420 18.39 -19.07 -34.36
N ASP A 421 18.78 -18.34 -35.42
CA ASP A 421 20.14 -17.82 -35.57
C ASP A 421 20.43 -16.56 -34.73
N GLY A 422 19.44 -16.11 -33.96
CA GLY A 422 19.53 -14.91 -33.14
C GLY A 422 19.18 -13.62 -33.87
N THR A 423 18.80 -13.68 -35.15
CA THR A 423 18.32 -12.50 -35.86
C THR A 423 16.94 -12.09 -35.35
N VAL A 424 16.71 -10.77 -35.28
CA VAL A 424 15.43 -10.19 -34.85
C VAL A 424 14.86 -9.37 -35.99
N GLU A 425 13.64 -9.72 -36.40
CA GLU A 425 12.90 -9.08 -37.49
C GLU A 425 11.62 -8.44 -36.96
N GLU A 426 11.19 -7.35 -37.56
CA GLU A 426 9.84 -6.82 -37.33
C GLU A 426 8.80 -7.53 -38.20
N ALA A 427 7.69 -7.94 -37.59
CA ALA A 427 6.56 -8.43 -38.37
C ALA A 427 6.00 -7.31 -39.26
N PRO A 428 5.72 -7.57 -40.55
CA PRO A 428 5.30 -6.53 -41.50
C PRO A 428 3.83 -6.13 -41.35
N ALA A 429 3.23 -6.30 -40.16
CA ALA A 429 1.85 -5.93 -39.85
C ALA A 429 1.78 -4.46 -39.42
N ARG A 430 0.83 -3.70 -39.92
CA ARG A 430 0.65 -2.27 -39.60
C ARG A 430 -0.81 -1.89 -39.64
N GLY A 431 -1.20 -0.86 -38.88
CA GLY A 431 -2.55 -0.33 -38.91
C GLY A 431 -2.70 0.99 -38.13
N SER A 432 -3.85 1.64 -38.33
CA SER A 432 -4.20 2.87 -37.61
C SER A 432 -4.80 2.55 -36.22
N LEU A 433 -4.56 3.40 -35.25
CA LEU A 433 -5.15 3.27 -33.90
C LEU A 433 -6.69 3.24 -33.95
N LEU A 434 -7.31 2.63 -32.94
CA LEU A 434 -8.76 2.49 -32.83
C LEU A 434 -9.39 3.65 -32.05
N GLY A 435 -10.67 3.93 -32.34
CA GLY A 435 -11.43 4.97 -31.63
C GLY A 435 -11.25 6.40 -32.19
N ALA A 436 -10.32 6.61 -33.13
CA ALA A 436 -10.04 7.94 -33.71
C ALA A 436 -10.67 8.15 -35.07
N LEU A 437 -10.58 7.15 -35.92
CA LEU A 437 -11.00 7.25 -37.32
C LEU A 437 -12.24 6.37 -37.61
N LYS A 438 -13.18 6.90 -38.39
CA LYS A 438 -14.36 6.12 -38.79
C LYS A 438 -14.02 4.85 -39.58
N LYS A 439 -12.92 4.86 -40.32
CA LYS A 439 -12.42 3.71 -41.07
C LYS A 439 -10.99 3.40 -40.58
N THR A 440 -10.80 2.22 -40.07
CA THR A 440 -9.49 1.67 -39.75
C THR A 440 -8.77 1.19 -41.01
N VAL A 441 -7.49 1.41 -41.08
CA VAL A 441 -6.60 0.80 -42.07
C VAL A 441 -5.77 -0.26 -41.35
N VAL A 442 -5.96 -1.52 -41.73
CA VAL A 442 -5.21 -2.64 -41.18
C VAL A 442 -4.53 -3.38 -42.32
N ARG A 443 -3.23 -3.56 -42.21
CA ARG A 443 -2.43 -4.40 -43.09
C ARG A 443 -1.99 -5.62 -42.31
N PRO A 444 -2.69 -6.75 -42.42
CA PRO A 444 -2.35 -7.97 -41.70
C PRO A 444 -1.09 -8.60 -42.28
N ALA A 445 -0.45 -9.44 -41.47
CA ALA A 445 0.66 -10.29 -41.92
C ALA A 445 0.57 -11.65 -41.22
N THR A 446 1.07 -12.68 -41.88
CA THR A 446 1.28 -13.99 -41.29
C THR A 446 2.78 -14.20 -41.07
N VAL A 447 3.16 -14.55 -39.84
CA VAL A 447 4.52 -14.92 -39.49
C VAL A 447 4.56 -16.44 -39.30
N ASP A 448 5.52 -17.08 -39.93
CA ASP A 448 5.81 -18.50 -39.77
C ASP A 448 6.97 -18.63 -38.75
N LEU A 449 6.71 -19.30 -37.63
CA LEU A 449 7.69 -19.60 -36.59
C LEU A 449 8.09 -21.06 -36.66
N ALA A 450 9.34 -21.32 -36.98
CA ALA A 450 9.93 -22.67 -36.84
C ALA A 450 10.04 -23.03 -35.33
N PRO A 451 10.06 -24.35 -34.99
CA PRO A 451 10.21 -24.76 -33.59
C PRO A 451 11.40 -24.11 -32.92
N GLY A 452 11.21 -23.46 -31.79
CA GLY A 452 12.21 -22.69 -31.02
C GLY A 452 12.26 -21.20 -31.33
N GLU A 453 11.63 -20.71 -32.39
CA GLU A 453 11.52 -19.29 -32.70
C GLU A 453 10.42 -18.63 -31.85
N VAL A 454 10.53 -17.31 -31.65
CA VAL A 454 9.67 -16.56 -30.74
C VAL A 454 9.05 -15.35 -31.47
N CYS A 455 7.76 -15.13 -31.30
CA CYS A 455 7.10 -13.87 -31.63
C CYS A 455 6.84 -13.11 -30.34
N LEU A 456 7.37 -11.89 -30.21
CA LEU A 456 7.24 -11.00 -29.06
C LEU A 456 6.32 -9.83 -29.41
N LEU A 457 5.22 -9.70 -28.66
CA LEU A 457 4.38 -8.53 -28.60
C LEU A 457 4.84 -7.68 -27.40
N TYR A 458 4.89 -6.36 -27.57
CA TYR A 458 5.35 -5.44 -26.51
C TYR A 458 4.66 -4.09 -26.63
N SER A 459 4.41 -3.42 -25.50
CA SER A 459 3.90 -2.05 -25.47
C SER A 459 5.02 -1.02 -25.61
N ASP A 460 4.64 0.20 -26.01
CA ASP A 460 5.58 1.32 -26.16
C ASP A 460 6.25 1.73 -24.84
N GLY A 461 5.61 1.48 -23.69
CA GLY A 461 6.23 1.70 -22.39
C GLY A 461 7.56 0.97 -22.16
N ILE A 462 7.87 -0.08 -22.96
CA ILE A 462 9.19 -0.70 -22.97
C ILE A 462 10.20 0.18 -23.70
N THR A 463 9.87 0.62 -24.91
CA THR A 463 10.79 1.37 -25.79
C THR A 463 10.88 2.85 -25.42
N GLU A 464 9.81 3.41 -24.89
CA GLU A 464 9.73 4.79 -24.42
C GLU A 464 10.24 4.99 -22.98
N ALA A 465 10.72 3.93 -22.32
CA ALA A 465 11.33 4.01 -21.00
C ALA A 465 12.52 4.98 -20.99
N PHE A 466 12.38 6.09 -20.26
CA PHE A 466 13.45 7.08 -20.11
C PHE A 466 14.42 6.68 -19.00
N GLY A 467 15.70 6.58 -19.33
CA GLY A 467 16.73 6.13 -18.39
C GLY A 467 18.15 6.32 -18.90
N GLY A 468 18.98 5.31 -18.67
CA GLY A 468 20.38 5.29 -19.05
C GLY A 468 21.26 6.21 -18.21
N PRO A 469 22.56 6.33 -18.55
CA PRO A 469 23.53 7.11 -17.78
C PRO A 469 23.15 8.58 -17.61
N THR A 470 22.49 9.16 -18.60
CA THR A 470 22.05 10.58 -18.59
C THR A 470 20.65 10.76 -18.02
N ARG A 471 19.90 9.67 -17.77
CA ARG A 471 18.47 9.65 -17.38
C ARG A 471 17.54 10.40 -18.35
N ARG A 472 17.96 10.60 -19.59
CA ARG A 472 17.23 11.36 -20.62
C ARG A 472 17.14 10.63 -21.96
N GLU A 473 17.59 9.39 -22.00
CA GLU A 473 17.58 8.59 -23.20
C GLU A 473 16.44 7.59 -23.16
N MET A 474 15.72 7.44 -24.26
CA MET A 474 14.75 6.34 -24.42
C MET A 474 15.50 5.02 -24.54
N PHE A 475 14.90 3.94 -24.03
CA PHE A 475 15.41 2.59 -24.26
C PHE A 475 15.52 2.31 -25.77
N GLY A 476 14.44 2.55 -26.49
CA GLY A 476 14.37 2.48 -27.93
C GLY A 476 14.25 1.06 -28.49
N GLU A 477 13.80 0.97 -29.74
CA GLU A 477 13.59 -0.31 -30.41
C GLU A 477 14.87 -1.09 -30.67
N GLU A 478 15.97 -0.42 -30.98
CA GLU A 478 17.23 -1.08 -31.29
C GLU A 478 17.79 -1.83 -30.08
N ARG A 479 17.74 -1.22 -28.88
CA ARG A 479 18.16 -1.90 -27.64
C ARG A 479 17.21 -3.06 -27.28
N LEU A 480 15.93 -2.93 -27.58
CA LEU A 480 14.99 -4.04 -27.41
C LEU A 480 15.33 -5.20 -28.34
N LYS A 481 15.65 -4.92 -29.62
CA LYS A 481 16.09 -5.95 -30.57
C LYS A 481 17.39 -6.62 -30.15
N GLU A 482 18.39 -5.85 -29.71
CA GLU A 482 19.64 -6.37 -29.18
C GLU A 482 19.43 -7.24 -27.93
N ALA A 483 18.58 -6.78 -26.99
CA ALA A 483 18.23 -7.53 -25.80
C ALA A 483 17.52 -8.84 -26.15
N LEU A 484 16.55 -8.80 -27.07
CA LEU A 484 15.82 -9.98 -27.55
C LEU A 484 16.76 -10.97 -28.25
N ALA A 485 17.67 -10.49 -29.10
CA ALA A 485 18.68 -11.32 -29.78
C ALA A 485 19.57 -12.07 -28.76
N SER A 486 19.94 -11.41 -27.67
CA SER A 486 20.75 -12.02 -26.60
C SER A 486 20.01 -13.16 -25.85
N CYS A 487 18.69 -13.26 -25.99
CA CYS A 487 17.85 -14.29 -25.38
C CYS A 487 17.61 -15.50 -26.29
N ALA A 488 18.29 -15.60 -27.44
CA ALA A 488 18.15 -16.73 -28.35
C ALA A 488 18.43 -18.07 -27.63
N GLY A 489 17.51 -19.03 -27.80
CA GLY A 489 17.56 -20.34 -27.16
C GLY A 489 17.08 -20.39 -25.69
N MET A 490 16.77 -19.27 -25.05
CA MET A 490 16.24 -19.28 -23.70
C MET A 490 14.80 -19.83 -23.66
N PRO A 491 14.35 -20.45 -22.55
CA PRO A 491 12.94 -20.68 -22.30
C PRO A 491 12.15 -19.37 -22.36
N VAL A 492 10.92 -19.41 -22.89
CA VAL A 492 10.13 -18.19 -23.14
C VAL A 492 9.86 -17.39 -21.88
N ASP A 493 9.65 -18.04 -20.73
CA ASP A 493 9.45 -17.39 -19.44
C ASP A 493 10.71 -16.61 -19.01
N ALA A 494 11.88 -17.23 -19.13
CA ALA A 494 13.17 -16.60 -18.81
C ALA A 494 13.48 -15.44 -19.78
N LEU A 495 13.09 -15.56 -21.05
CA LEU A 495 13.24 -14.50 -22.06
C LEU A 495 12.44 -13.25 -21.65
N VAL A 496 11.16 -13.43 -21.35
CA VAL A 496 10.28 -12.30 -20.96
C VAL A 496 10.74 -11.67 -19.65
N GLU A 497 11.14 -12.47 -18.67
CA GLU A 497 11.70 -11.98 -17.40
C GLU A 497 12.98 -11.18 -17.61
N ARG A 498 13.88 -11.68 -18.49
CA ARG A 498 15.14 -10.98 -18.80
C ARG A 498 14.91 -9.64 -19.49
N LEU A 499 13.97 -9.56 -20.43
CA LEU A 499 13.62 -8.32 -21.10
C LEU A 499 13.02 -7.30 -20.11
N GLU A 500 12.14 -7.75 -19.21
CA GLU A 500 11.58 -6.91 -18.14
C GLU A 500 12.70 -6.39 -17.23
N GLN A 501 13.64 -7.24 -16.82
CA GLN A 501 14.76 -6.86 -15.98
C GLN A 501 15.64 -5.79 -16.66
N ILE A 502 16.03 -6.00 -17.91
CA ILE A 502 16.87 -5.05 -18.68
C ILE A 502 16.16 -3.67 -18.78
N SER A 503 14.86 -3.68 -19.09
CA SER A 503 14.07 -2.45 -19.16
C SER A 503 13.99 -1.76 -17.79
N SER A 504 13.87 -2.51 -16.71
CA SER A 504 13.80 -1.98 -15.33
C SER A 504 15.16 -1.42 -14.88
N GLU A 505 16.26 -2.09 -15.21
CA GLU A 505 17.62 -1.61 -14.96
C GLU A 505 17.91 -0.31 -15.72
N TRP A 506 17.39 -0.18 -16.94
CA TRP A 506 17.54 1.06 -17.73
C TRP A 506 16.83 2.25 -17.07
N LEU A 507 15.63 2.05 -16.55
CA LEU A 507 14.84 3.10 -15.89
C LEU A 507 15.51 3.70 -14.64
N ALA A 508 16.26 2.89 -13.86
CA ALA A 508 17.03 3.32 -12.67
C ALA A 508 16.29 4.37 -11.78
N GLY A 509 14.97 4.19 -11.57
CA GLY A 509 14.15 5.10 -10.75
C GLY A 509 13.60 6.32 -11.49
N GLY A 510 13.63 6.33 -12.83
CA GLY A 510 12.97 7.35 -13.66
C GLY A 510 11.43 7.23 -13.67
N GLN A 511 10.77 8.16 -14.35
CA GLN A 511 9.32 8.14 -14.53
C GLN A 511 8.92 6.91 -15.36
N GLN A 512 8.04 6.08 -14.80
CA GLN A 512 7.59 4.84 -15.41
C GLN A 512 6.28 5.04 -16.17
N ASP A 513 6.14 4.39 -17.31
CA ASP A 513 4.84 4.08 -17.93
C ASP A 513 4.51 2.61 -17.73
N ASP A 514 3.27 2.24 -18.05
CA ASP A 514 2.85 0.84 -18.05
C ASP A 514 3.68 0.06 -19.07
N ARG A 515 4.02 -1.19 -18.80
CA ARG A 515 4.85 -2.03 -19.65
C ARG A 515 4.26 -3.42 -19.75
N ALA A 516 4.00 -3.86 -20.97
CA ALA A 516 3.51 -5.18 -21.25
C ALA A 516 4.41 -5.93 -22.23
N LEU A 517 4.62 -7.19 -21.96
CA LEU A 517 5.32 -8.15 -22.82
C LEU A 517 4.46 -9.41 -22.91
N LEU A 518 4.31 -9.94 -24.12
CA LEU A 518 3.66 -11.22 -24.38
C LEU A 518 4.39 -11.96 -25.50
N ALA A 519 4.92 -13.13 -25.20
CA ALA A 519 5.72 -13.92 -26.12
C ALA A 519 5.06 -15.26 -26.44
N VAL A 520 5.17 -15.67 -27.70
CA VAL A 520 4.79 -16.99 -28.20
C VAL A 520 6.03 -17.67 -28.75
N ARG A 521 6.36 -18.87 -28.26
CA ARG A 521 7.43 -19.72 -28.79
C ARG A 521 6.83 -20.93 -29.48
N ALA A 522 7.24 -21.19 -30.72
CA ALA A 522 6.91 -22.41 -31.43
C ALA A 522 7.66 -23.63 -30.88
N GLY A 523 7.02 -24.79 -30.90
CA GLY A 523 7.54 -26.04 -30.38
C GLY A 523 7.04 -26.34 -28.97
N GLY A 524 6.54 -27.55 -28.78
CA GLY A 524 6.01 -28.05 -27.52
C GLY A 524 7.09 -28.52 -26.56
N TYR A 525 6.64 -29.05 -25.46
CA TYR A 525 7.35 -29.73 -24.38
C TYR A 525 8.44 -30.67 -24.93
N ASP A 526 9.68 -30.49 -24.52
CA ASP A 526 10.73 -31.46 -24.72
C ASP A 526 10.60 -32.57 -23.66
N PRO A 527 10.08 -33.75 -23.99
CA PRO A 527 9.98 -34.84 -23.05
C PRO A 527 11.34 -35.42 -22.61
N ALA A 528 12.44 -35.04 -23.29
CA ALA A 528 13.78 -35.53 -22.96
C ALA A 528 14.43 -34.81 -21.77
N THR A 529 13.97 -33.62 -21.40
CA THR A 529 14.46 -32.89 -20.22
C THR A 529 13.69 -33.16 -18.94
N GLY A 530 12.63 -34.03 -18.98
CA GLY A 530 12.01 -34.67 -17.82
C GLY A 530 11.71 -33.83 -16.59
N SER A 531 11.65 -32.52 -16.71
CA SER A 531 11.29 -31.62 -15.61
C SER A 531 9.83 -31.28 -15.68
N ALA A 532 8.99 -32.26 -15.30
CA ALA A 532 7.75 -31.96 -14.60
C ALA A 532 8.15 -31.50 -13.18
N THR A 533 8.88 -30.40 -13.06
CA THR A 533 8.96 -29.67 -11.81
C THR A 533 7.59 -29.06 -11.61
N GLY A 534 6.95 -29.55 -10.54
CA GLY A 534 5.61 -29.27 -10.15
C GLY A 534 5.19 -27.84 -10.42
N ALA A 535 4.04 -27.71 -11.01
CA ALA A 535 3.30 -26.48 -11.06
C ALA A 535 3.27 -25.89 -9.65
N MET A 536 4.13 -24.92 -9.39
CA MET A 536 3.82 -23.95 -8.35
C MET A 536 2.55 -23.26 -8.86
N PRO A 537 1.46 -23.29 -8.09
CA PRO A 537 0.27 -22.52 -8.47
C PRO A 537 0.72 -21.09 -8.72
N GLY A 538 0.39 -20.56 -9.90
CA GLY A 538 0.89 -19.32 -10.45
C GLY A 538 1.00 -18.23 -9.40
N ALA A 539 2.20 -17.86 -9.08
CA ALA A 539 2.45 -16.66 -8.30
C ALA A 539 1.98 -15.48 -9.15
N LYS A 540 0.80 -14.97 -8.85
CA LYS A 540 0.40 -13.62 -9.26
C LYS A 540 1.43 -12.66 -8.65
N THR A 541 2.53 -12.44 -9.35
CA THR A 541 3.59 -11.56 -8.86
C THR A 541 3.18 -10.13 -9.15
N VAL A 542 2.21 -9.64 -8.39
CA VAL A 542 1.98 -8.22 -8.22
C VAL A 542 2.99 -7.76 -7.17
N TRP A 543 4.14 -7.31 -7.62
CA TRP A 543 5.10 -6.67 -6.73
C TRP A 543 4.59 -5.25 -6.41
N ALA A 544 3.82 -5.12 -5.31
CA ALA A 544 3.79 -3.89 -4.56
C ALA A 544 5.03 -3.95 -3.66
N GLU A 545 6.06 -3.18 -3.96
CA GLU A 545 7.14 -2.95 -3.01
C GLU A 545 6.54 -2.26 -1.79
N THR A 546 6.46 -3.01 -0.69
CA THR A 546 6.19 -2.48 0.64
C THR A 546 7.46 -1.77 1.12
N THR A 547 7.40 -0.47 1.20
CA THR A 547 8.21 0.34 2.13
C THR A 547 7.40 0.72 3.34
#